data_b1aed93a5531074c0167cdda8c5e145d
#
_entry.id   b1aed93a5531074c0167cdda8c5e145d
#
_cell.length_a   1.000
_cell.length_b   1.000
_cell.length_c   1.000
_cell.angle_alpha   90.00
_cell.angle_beta   90.00
_cell.angle_gamma   90.00
#
_symmetry.space_group_name_H-M   'P 1'
#
loop_
_entity.id
_entity.type
_entity.pdbx_description
1 polymer ?
#
loop_
_entity_poly.entity_id
_entity_poly.type
_entity_poly.pdbx_seq_one_letter_code
_entity_poly.pdbx_strand_id
1 'polypeptide(L)'
;MSVIVKTDLEFVREKLKSPFGFKGRYLDELWQTVALVATERHTAVAPATESVLWSDGAVFGENPPAAANALMMTVTARALRLLEGRELVRPDLMLDALLPSLEDYAEAVCGRCVAPTFVLNALVGV
;
A
#
# COMPACT_ATOMS: atom_id res chain seq x y z
N MET A 1 -2.76 26.75 -8.03
CA MET A 1 -3.29 25.39 -8.20
C MET A 1 -2.15 24.45 -8.53
N SER A 2 -1.99 23.39 -7.75
CA SER A 2 -0.94 22.38 -7.98
C SER A 2 -1.57 21.07 -8.41
N VAL A 3 -1.13 20.55 -9.54
CA VAL A 3 -1.59 19.27 -10.08
C VAL A 3 -0.46 18.25 -9.90
N ILE A 4 -0.82 17.05 -9.48
CA ILE A 4 0.13 15.95 -9.38
C ILE A 4 0.48 15.48 -10.79
N VAL A 5 1.74 15.67 -11.20
CA VAL A 5 2.19 15.36 -12.56
C VAL A 5 2.95 14.07 -12.66
N LYS A 6 3.48 13.56 -11.54
CA LYS A 6 4.25 12.32 -11.51
C LYS A 6 4.10 11.62 -10.18
N THR A 7 3.98 10.30 -10.24
CA THR A 7 4.09 9.43 -9.07
C THR A 7 5.05 8.30 -9.39
N ASP A 8 5.67 7.72 -8.36
CA ASP A 8 6.53 6.57 -8.51
C ASP A 8 6.52 5.76 -7.21
N LEU A 9 6.91 4.51 -7.30
CA LEU A 9 6.93 3.59 -6.16
C LEU A 9 8.14 2.67 -6.27
N GLU A 10 8.89 2.59 -5.19
CA GLU A 10 9.94 1.60 -5.03
C GLU A 10 9.70 0.82 -3.74
N PHE A 11 10.30 -0.35 -3.64
CA PHE A 11 10.21 -1.15 -2.42
C PHE A 11 11.50 -1.88 -2.15
N VAL A 12 11.73 -2.18 -0.87
CA VAL A 12 12.85 -2.98 -0.40
C VAL A 12 12.29 -4.06 0.50
N ARG A 13 12.75 -5.29 0.29
CA ARG A 13 12.41 -6.42 1.15
C ARG A 13 13.51 -6.55 2.20
N GLU A 14 13.15 -6.34 3.47
CA GLU A 14 14.09 -6.42 4.57
C GLU A 14 13.85 -7.68 5.38
N LYS A 15 14.89 -8.53 5.48
CA LYS A 15 14.80 -9.72 6.32
C LYS A 15 14.89 -9.37 7.79
N LEU A 16 14.03 -9.99 8.58
CA LEU A 16 14.13 -9.92 10.03
C LEU A 16 15.34 -10.74 10.52
N LYS A 17 15.92 -10.31 11.64
CA LYS A 17 17.04 -11.04 12.26
C LYS A 17 16.64 -12.44 12.68
N SER A 18 15.39 -12.62 13.11
CA SER A 18 14.79 -13.91 13.39
C SER A 18 13.34 -13.89 12.95
N PRO A 19 12.80 -15.03 12.46
CA PRO A 19 11.40 -15.10 12.07
C PRO A 19 10.47 -14.79 13.24
N PHE A 20 9.39 -14.09 12.96
CA PHE A 20 8.34 -13.78 13.92
C PHE A 20 7.16 -14.72 13.69
N GLY A 21 6.84 -15.54 14.71
CA GLY A 21 5.71 -16.46 14.63
C GLY A 21 4.40 -15.80 15.06
N PHE A 22 3.35 -15.97 14.26
CA PHE A 22 2.03 -15.46 14.56
C PHE A 22 0.95 -16.26 13.83
N LYS A 23 -0.07 -16.70 14.55
CA LYS A 23 -1.21 -17.47 13.99
C LYS A 23 -0.79 -18.68 13.16
N GLY A 24 0.21 -19.43 13.63
CA GLY A 24 0.69 -20.65 12.96
C GLY A 24 1.55 -20.41 11.73
N ARG A 25 1.96 -19.17 11.48
CA ARG A 25 2.84 -18.81 10.36
C ARG A 25 4.01 -17.98 10.86
N TYR A 26 5.01 -17.83 9.99
CA TYR A 26 6.20 -17.06 10.31
C TYR A 26 6.31 -15.86 9.36
N LEU A 27 6.61 -14.71 9.94
CA LEU A 27 7.00 -13.52 9.21
C LEU A 27 8.52 -13.41 9.28
N ASP A 28 9.20 -13.50 8.16
CA ASP A 28 10.67 -13.46 8.08
C ASP A 28 11.20 -12.20 7.40
N GLU A 29 10.33 -11.40 6.77
CA GLU A 29 10.72 -10.15 6.14
C GLU A 29 9.60 -9.12 6.22
N LEU A 30 9.99 -7.86 6.21
CA LEU A 30 9.09 -6.73 6.06
C LEU A 30 9.36 -6.03 4.72
N TRP A 31 8.33 -5.46 4.14
CA TRP A 31 8.47 -4.69 2.93
C TRP A 31 8.41 -3.20 3.26
N GLN A 32 9.45 -2.49 2.86
CA GLN A 32 9.49 -1.03 2.96
C GLN A 32 9.17 -0.46 1.59
N THR A 33 8.19 0.43 1.54
CA THR A 33 7.85 1.13 0.30
C THR A 33 8.33 2.55 0.38
N VAL A 34 8.67 3.11 -0.78
CA VAL A 34 9.00 4.53 -0.91
C VAL A 34 8.12 5.09 -2.01
N ALA A 35 7.17 5.94 -1.62
CA ALA A 35 6.27 6.59 -2.55
C ALA A 35 6.78 7.98 -2.91
N LEU A 36 6.70 8.34 -4.18
CA LEU A 36 7.05 9.66 -4.68
C LEU A 36 5.82 10.30 -5.31
N VAL A 37 5.54 11.53 -4.91
CA VAL A 37 4.48 12.34 -5.51
C VAL A 37 5.09 13.70 -5.87
N ALA A 38 4.92 14.11 -7.10
CA ALA A 38 5.50 15.35 -7.59
C ALA A 38 4.45 16.22 -8.29
N THR A 39 4.52 17.52 -8.01
CA THR A 39 3.86 18.57 -8.79
C THR A 39 4.92 19.26 -9.65
N GLU A 40 4.54 20.28 -10.41
CA GLU A 40 5.51 21.05 -11.20
C GLU A 40 6.57 21.74 -10.35
N ARG A 41 6.26 22.03 -9.07
CA ARG A 41 7.13 22.82 -8.19
C ARG A 41 7.78 22.02 -7.08
N HIS A 42 7.16 20.94 -6.64
CA HIS A 42 7.59 20.22 -5.44
C HIS A 42 7.57 18.72 -5.68
N THR A 43 8.47 18.04 -5.00
CA THR A 43 8.52 16.59 -4.95
C THR A 43 8.56 16.13 -3.50
N ALA A 44 7.69 15.21 -3.14
CA ALA A 44 7.65 14.61 -1.81
C ALA A 44 7.93 13.11 -1.92
N VAL A 45 8.68 12.60 -0.95
CA VAL A 45 9.02 11.17 -0.85
C VAL A 45 8.65 10.70 0.54
N ALA A 46 7.93 9.60 0.64
CA ALA A 46 7.48 9.06 1.91
C ALA A 46 7.76 7.56 2.01
N PRO A 47 8.56 7.14 3.00
CA PRO A 47 8.74 5.71 3.28
C PRO A 47 7.58 5.18 4.12
N ALA A 48 7.29 3.89 3.96
CA ALA A 48 6.29 3.20 4.76
C ALA A 48 6.63 1.72 4.88
N THR A 49 6.13 1.10 5.95
CA THR A 49 6.23 -0.35 6.12
C THR A 49 4.90 -0.98 5.80
N GLU A 50 4.90 -1.96 4.92
CA GLU A 50 3.71 -2.74 4.60
C GLU A 50 3.82 -4.15 5.17
N SER A 51 2.76 -4.59 5.86
CA SER A 51 2.69 -5.95 6.39
C SER A 51 1.24 -6.43 6.39
N VAL A 52 0.97 -7.43 5.57
CA VAL A 52 -0.37 -8.02 5.48
C VAL A 52 -0.73 -8.78 6.74
N LEU A 53 0.26 -9.34 7.45
CA LEU A 53 0.02 -10.06 8.70
C LEU A 53 -0.81 -9.24 9.70
N TRP A 54 -0.49 -7.98 9.86
CA TRP A 54 -1.18 -7.08 10.79
C TRP A 54 -2.48 -6.52 10.23
N SER A 55 -2.56 -6.40 8.91
CA SER A 55 -3.63 -5.67 8.24
C SER A 55 -4.82 -6.56 7.90
N ASP A 56 -4.55 -7.79 7.47
CA ASP A 56 -5.58 -8.76 7.12
C ASP A 56 -5.06 -10.17 7.29
N GLY A 57 -5.39 -10.78 8.41
CA GLY A 57 -4.94 -12.12 8.75
C GLY A 57 -5.43 -13.21 7.80
N ALA A 58 -6.59 -12.99 7.15
CA ALA A 58 -7.13 -13.95 6.21
C ALA A 58 -6.35 -13.94 4.89
N VAL A 59 -6.05 -12.76 4.36
CA VAL A 59 -5.21 -12.63 3.15
C VAL A 59 -3.81 -13.19 3.44
N PHE A 60 -3.25 -12.88 4.58
CA PHE A 60 -1.94 -13.43 4.99
C PHE A 60 -1.98 -14.95 5.10
N GLY A 61 -3.07 -15.51 5.65
CA GLY A 61 -3.22 -16.95 5.84
C GLY A 61 -3.36 -17.73 4.53
N GLU A 62 -3.91 -17.13 3.49
CA GLU A 62 -4.16 -17.78 2.21
C GLU A 62 -2.98 -17.70 1.23
N ASN A 63 -1.99 -16.87 1.51
CA ASN A 63 -0.89 -16.61 0.59
C ASN A 63 0.46 -16.77 1.29
N PRO A 64 1.53 -17.15 0.56
CA PRO A 64 2.88 -16.99 1.08
C PRO A 64 3.14 -15.53 1.46
N PRO A 65 3.96 -15.23 2.49
CA PRO A 65 4.16 -13.86 2.95
C PRO A 65 4.57 -12.87 1.85
N ALA A 66 5.48 -13.26 0.98
CA ALA A 66 5.91 -12.41 -0.12
C ALA A 66 4.76 -12.11 -1.10
N ALA A 67 3.93 -13.11 -1.41
CA ALA A 67 2.78 -12.92 -2.29
C ALA A 67 1.74 -12.00 -1.66
N ALA A 68 1.47 -12.15 -0.37
CA ALA A 68 0.52 -11.30 0.34
C ALA A 68 0.98 -9.84 0.33
N ASN A 69 2.27 -9.60 0.61
CA ASN A 69 2.82 -8.25 0.56
C ASN A 69 2.82 -7.66 -0.86
N ALA A 70 3.06 -8.49 -1.88
CA ALA A 70 2.97 -8.06 -3.27
C ALA A 70 1.56 -7.62 -3.65
N LEU A 71 0.53 -8.33 -3.16
CA LEU A 71 -0.87 -7.93 -3.36
C LEU A 71 -1.14 -6.56 -2.75
N MET A 72 -0.68 -6.31 -1.53
CA MET A 72 -0.83 -5.00 -0.89
C MET A 72 -0.10 -3.92 -1.68
N MET A 73 1.10 -4.20 -2.15
CA MET A 73 1.88 -3.23 -2.93
C MET A 73 1.20 -2.87 -4.26
N THR A 74 0.47 -3.78 -4.89
CA THR A 74 -0.30 -3.44 -6.10
C THR A 74 -1.39 -2.43 -5.81
N VAL A 75 -1.99 -2.46 -4.62
CA VAL A 75 -2.97 -1.46 -4.20
C VAL A 75 -2.29 -0.11 -4.00
N THR A 76 -1.11 -0.07 -3.38
CA THR A 76 -0.31 1.15 -3.25
C THR A 76 0.01 1.76 -4.61
N ALA A 77 0.46 0.95 -5.56
CA ALA A 77 0.77 1.39 -6.92
C ALA A 77 -0.48 1.95 -7.62
N ARG A 78 -1.62 1.30 -7.44
CA ARG A 78 -2.88 1.77 -8.02
C ARG A 78 -3.29 3.11 -7.45
N ALA A 79 -3.14 3.30 -6.13
CA ALA A 79 -3.45 4.56 -5.47
C ALA A 79 -2.60 5.69 -6.04
N LEU A 80 -1.31 5.48 -6.20
CA LEU A 80 -0.41 6.48 -6.77
C LEU A 80 -0.79 6.84 -8.21
N ARG A 81 -1.16 5.85 -9.02
CA ARG A 81 -1.63 6.11 -10.38
C ARG A 81 -2.91 6.94 -10.41
N LEU A 82 -3.83 6.68 -9.50
CA LEU A 82 -5.09 7.44 -9.42
C LEU A 82 -4.88 8.88 -8.99
N LEU A 83 -3.77 9.18 -8.31
CA LEU A 83 -3.42 10.56 -7.94
C LEU A 83 -2.92 11.39 -9.11
N GLU A 84 -2.32 10.78 -10.12
CA GLU A 84 -1.81 11.52 -11.26
C GLU A 84 -2.92 12.30 -11.98
N GLY A 85 -2.67 13.55 -12.27
CA GLY A 85 -3.63 14.43 -12.90
C GLY A 85 -4.62 15.10 -11.94
N ARG A 86 -4.60 14.74 -10.66
CA ARG A 86 -5.49 15.37 -9.67
C ARG A 86 -4.86 16.62 -9.09
N GLU A 87 -5.71 17.58 -8.73
CA GLU A 87 -5.28 18.76 -8.00
C GLU A 87 -4.91 18.38 -6.56
N LEU A 88 -3.77 18.88 -6.12
CA LEU A 88 -3.32 18.67 -4.74
C LEU A 88 -4.14 19.56 -3.81
N VAL A 89 -5.00 18.92 -3.03
CA VAL A 89 -5.86 19.55 -2.01
C VAL A 89 -5.58 18.89 -0.67
N ARG A 90 -6.53 18.89 0.23
CA ARG A 90 -6.35 18.23 1.55
C ARG A 90 -6.15 16.73 1.38
N PRO A 91 -5.07 16.16 1.94
CA PRO A 91 -4.78 14.73 1.78
C PRO A 91 -5.88 13.80 2.29
N ASP A 92 -6.52 14.16 3.40
CA ASP A 92 -7.61 13.36 3.97
C ASP A 92 -8.80 13.24 3.01
N LEU A 93 -9.18 14.33 2.36
CA LEU A 93 -10.27 14.33 1.38
C LEU A 93 -9.89 13.55 0.11
N MET A 94 -8.63 13.64 -0.29
CA MET A 94 -8.13 12.90 -1.45
C MET A 94 -8.17 11.40 -1.19
N LEU A 95 -7.75 10.96 0.00
CA LEU A 95 -7.80 9.55 0.38
C LEU A 95 -9.23 9.05 0.45
N ASP A 96 -10.14 9.81 1.07
CA ASP A 96 -11.55 9.44 1.17
C ASP A 96 -12.17 9.25 -0.21
N ALA A 97 -11.81 10.08 -1.18
CA ALA A 97 -12.31 9.98 -2.55
C ALA A 97 -11.80 8.71 -3.26
N LEU A 98 -10.62 8.22 -2.91
CA LEU A 98 -10.02 7.03 -3.53
C LEU A 98 -10.44 5.72 -2.88
N LEU A 99 -10.83 5.74 -1.59
CA LEU A 99 -11.07 4.51 -0.83
C LEU A 99 -12.05 3.53 -1.47
N PRO A 100 -13.25 3.93 -1.94
CA PRO A 100 -14.18 2.96 -2.53
C PRO A 100 -13.59 2.23 -3.73
N SER A 101 -12.92 2.95 -4.62
CA SER A 101 -12.28 2.37 -5.81
C SER A 101 -11.13 1.44 -5.42
N LEU A 102 -10.34 1.79 -4.41
CA LEU A 102 -9.22 0.98 -3.94
C LEU A 102 -9.69 -0.28 -3.20
N GLU A 103 -10.78 -0.20 -2.46
CA GLU A 103 -11.38 -1.38 -1.83
C GLU A 103 -11.84 -2.38 -2.87
N ASP A 104 -12.51 -1.93 -3.93
CA ASP A 104 -12.93 -2.78 -5.04
C ASP A 104 -11.73 -3.40 -5.75
N TYR A 105 -10.69 -2.61 -5.99
CA TYR A 105 -9.47 -3.09 -6.62
C TYR A 105 -8.76 -4.14 -5.75
N ALA A 106 -8.65 -3.89 -4.44
CA ALA A 106 -8.04 -4.82 -3.51
C ALA A 106 -8.79 -6.16 -3.47
N GLU A 107 -10.11 -6.14 -3.46
CA GLU A 107 -10.91 -7.35 -3.51
C GLU A 107 -10.73 -8.10 -4.82
N ALA A 108 -10.60 -7.38 -5.93
CA ALA A 108 -10.37 -7.99 -7.24
C ALA A 108 -9.01 -8.69 -7.31
N VAL A 109 -7.93 -8.06 -6.83
CA VAL A 109 -6.59 -8.66 -6.90
C VAL A 109 -6.39 -9.77 -5.87
N CYS A 110 -7.03 -9.68 -4.71
CA CYS A 110 -6.95 -10.71 -3.68
C CYS A 110 -7.91 -11.89 -3.93
N GLY A 111 -8.92 -11.69 -4.78
CA GLY A 111 -9.93 -12.71 -5.05
C GLY A 111 -10.86 -12.99 -3.88
N ARG A 112 -10.98 -12.04 -2.93
CA ARG A 112 -11.82 -12.18 -1.75
C ARG A 112 -12.09 -10.81 -1.13
N CYS A 113 -13.05 -10.76 -0.18
CA CYS A 113 -13.22 -9.57 0.65
C CYS A 113 -11.98 -9.31 1.49
N VAL A 114 -11.60 -8.05 1.61
CA VAL A 114 -10.45 -7.64 2.41
C VAL A 114 -10.90 -6.77 3.59
N ALA A 115 -10.11 -6.80 4.67
CA ALA A 115 -10.35 -5.93 5.81
C ALA A 115 -10.05 -4.47 5.42
N PRO A 116 -10.76 -3.48 6.00
CA PRO A 116 -10.44 -2.07 5.74
C PRO A 116 -8.99 -1.72 6.03
N THR A 117 -8.39 -2.34 7.04
CA THR A 117 -6.99 -2.14 7.40
C THR A 117 -6.01 -2.58 6.32
N PHE A 118 -6.38 -3.50 5.44
CA PHE A 118 -5.55 -3.90 4.31
C PHE A 118 -5.29 -2.72 3.37
N VAL A 119 -6.37 -2.05 2.96
CA VAL A 119 -6.27 -0.88 2.08
C VAL A 119 -5.60 0.29 2.80
N LEU A 120 -5.94 0.53 4.07
CA LEU A 120 -5.32 1.61 4.84
C LEU A 120 -3.82 1.43 5.00
N ASN A 121 -3.35 0.20 5.24
CA ASN A 121 -1.91 -0.06 5.33
C ASN A 121 -1.23 0.18 3.96
N ALA A 122 -1.87 -0.18 2.86
CA ALA A 122 -1.34 0.08 1.52
C ALA A 122 -1.17 1.58 1.26
N LEU A 123 -1.94 2.43 1.92
CA LEU A 123 -1.93 3.88 1.73
C LEU A 123 -1.03 4.65 2.70
N VAL A 124 -0.36 3.98 3.65
CA VAL A 124 0.40 4.66 4.70
C VAL A 124 1.44 5.62 4.15
N GLY A 125 2.12 5.28 3.06
CA GLY A 125 3.12 6.15 2.45
C GLY A 125 2.55 7.11 1.39
N VAL A 126 1.30 6.97 1.05
CA VAL A 126 0.68 7.75 -0.02
C VAL A 126 0.05 9.02 0.52
#